data_1349c6e0946dea5eb57a214de1a2d312
#
_entry.id   1349c6e0946dea5eb57a214de1a2d312
#
_cell.length_a   1.000
_cell.length_b   1.000
_cell.length_c   1.000
_cell.angle_alpha   90.00
_cell.angle_beta   90.00
_cell.angle_gamma   90.00
#
_symmetry.space_group_name_H-M   'P 1'
#
loop_
_entity.id
_entity.type
_entity.pdbx_description
1 polymer ?
#
loop_
_entity_poly.entity_id
_entity_poly.type
_entity_poly.pdbx_seq_one_letter_code
_entity_poly.pdbx_strand_id
1 'polypeptide(L)'
;KVSGKVGDALRAHLDNVRRNRELTQLIHDAPIELSIDALAWNGVAASDLSALFEKLEFRTLKDRLKAIAVTEESSSAKSVEAELSLFAADIDSSVLTPAQISEKIAAHKGPIALAFEINENSLHRYAVALSAQEAHLIHSAEMGSWAVDSAVQKIAHGAKSLARINGLQGVVFDTELAAYLVNPGTRAQELQDLLDRWGSGAVLDTSSAEQTLLTSACALFALQSSLGHELESRG
;
A
#
# COMPACT_ATOMS: atom_id res chain seq x y z
N LYS A 1 -9.93 43.93 46.96
CA LYS A 1 -10.69 45.03 46.30
C LYS A 1 -10.06 45.29 44.93
N VAL A 2 -10.85 45.14 43.86
CA VAL A 2 -10.44 45.50 42.49
C VAL A 2 -10.82 46.94 42.30
N SER A 3 -9.84 47.81 41.94
CA SER A 3 -10.02 49.25 41.70
C SER A 3 -10.02 49.57 40.20
N GLY A 4 -10.44 50.78 39.88
CA GLY A 4 -10.48 51.29 38.51
C GLY A 4 -11.63 50.74 37.67
N LYS A 5 -11.62 50.99 36.36
CA LYS A 5 -12.70 50.65 35.41
C LYS A 5 -13.16 49.18 35.47
N VAL A 6 -12.22 48.24 35.74
CA VAL A 6 -12.58 46.82 35.87
C VAL A 6 -13.40 46.58 37.16
N GLY A 7 -13.02 47.24 38.26
CA GLY A 7 -13.77 47.15 39.51
C GLY A 7 -15.16 47.75 39.39
N ASP A 8 -15.31 48.86 38.64
CA ASP A 8 -16.60 49.49 38.42
C ASP A 8 -17.51 48.60 37.53
N ALA A 9 -16.96 48.01 36.48
CA ALA A 9 -17.68 47.03 35.64
C ALA A 9 -18.14 45.80 36.41
N LEU A 10 -17.26 45.26 37.28
CA LEU A 10 -17.62 44.10 38.12
C LEU A 10 -18.74 44.43 39.11
N ARG A 11 -18.73 45.67 39.70
CA ARG A 11 -19.81 46.12 40.61
C ARG A 11 -21.13 46.33 39.86
N ALA A 12 -21.08 46.90 38.64
CA ALA A 12 -22.27 47.12 37.82
C ALA A 12 -22.94 45.82 37.38
N HIS A 13 -22.16 44.75 37.22
CA HIS A 13 -22.65 43.42 36.75
C HIS A 13 -22.49 42.31 37.77
N LEU A 14 -22.60 42.63 39.07
CA LEU A 14 -22.31 41.69 40.15
C LEU A 14 -23.12 40.39 40.09
N ASP A 15 -24.36 40.46 39.71
CA ASP A 15 -25.23 39.29 39.56
C ASP A 15 -24.79 38.33 38.42
N ASN A 16 -24.34 38.89 37.32
CA ASN A 16 -23.72 38.10 36.26
C ASN A 16 -22.42 37.43 36.69
N VAL A 17 -21.60 38.16 37.50
CA VAL A 17 -20.36 37.58 38.05
C VAL A 17 -20.66 36.42 38.99
N ARG A 18 -21.66 36.56 39.83
CA ARG A 18 -22.09 35.47 40.74
C ARG A 18 -22.63 34.27 39.98
N ARG A 19 -23.51 34.51 39.01
CA ARG A 19 -24.05 33.46 38.13
C ARG A 19 -22.94 32.73 37.36
N ASN A 20 -21.97 33.47 36.81
CA ASN A 20 -20.86 32.88 36.09
C ASN A 20 -19.98 32.02 37.02
N ARG A 21 -19.78 32.44 38.28
CA ARG A 21 -19.08 31.66 39.28
C ARG A 21 -19.79 30.32 39.54
N GLU A 22 -21.11 30.32 39.68
CA GLU A 22 -21.89 29.10 39.84
C GLU A 22 -21.81 28.19 38.62
N LEU A 23 -21.91 28.76 37.39
CA LEU A 23 -21.85 28.03 36.15
C LEU A 23 -20.46 27.41 35.87
N THR A 24 -19.40 28.04 36.36
CA THR A 24 -18.03 27.57 36.20
C THR A 24 -17.58 26.62 37.32
N GLN A 25 -18.38 26.39 38.32
CA GLN A 25 -18.07 25.47 39.41
C GLN A 25 -18.14 24.03 38.88
N LEU A 26 -17.06 23.28 39.00
CA LEU A 26 -17.03 21.87 38.66
C LEU A 26 -17.93 21.06 39.57
N ILE A 27 -18.73 20.21 39.00
CA ILE A 27 -19.55 19.23 39.70
C ILE A 27 -18.64 18.03 40.05
N HIS A 28 -18.46 17.73 41.31
CA HIS A 28 -17.61 16.65 41.81
C HIS A 28 -18.38 15.33 42.06
N ASP A 29 -19.68 15.40 42.09
CA ASP A 29 -20.63 14.31 42.37
C ASP A 29 -21.57 14.04 41.20
N ALA A 30 -21.10 14.28 40.00
CA ALA A 30 -21.88 13.92 38.81
C ALA A 30 -22.19 12.41 38.85
N PRO A 31 -23.44 11.99 38.57
CA PRO A 31 -23.83 10.59 38.61
C PRO A 31 -23.29 9.83 37.38
N ILE A 32 -21.98 9.60 37.40
CA ILE A 32 -21.28 8.86 36.36
C ILE A 32 -20.89 7.51 36.93
N GLU A 33 -21.48 6.44 36.43
CA GLU A 33 -21.12 5.07 36.77
C GLU A 33 -19.88 4.62 35.97
N LEU A 34 -18.72 5.21 36.26
CA LEU A 34 -17.45 4.81 35.68
C LEU A 34 -16.49 4.34 36.75
N SER A 35 -15.91 3.17 36.58
CA SER A 35 -14.73 2.73 37.31
C SER A 35 -13.46 3.14 36.57
N ILE A 36 -12.35 3.33 37.34
CA ILE A 36 -11.04 3.62 36.71
C ILE A 36 -10.63 2.51 35.74
N ASP A 37 -10.96 1.25 36.09
CA ASP A 37 -10.64 0.10 35.24
C ASP A 37 -11.41 0.12 33.90
N ALA A 38 -12.64 0.67 33.91
CA ALA A 38 -13.43 0.85 32.68
C ALA A 38 -12.87 1.95 31.75
N LEU A 39 -11.99 2.81 32.26
CA LEU A 39 -11.29 3.84 31.48
C LEU A 39 -9.96 3.33 30.88
N ALA A 40 -9.57 2.09 31.18
CA ALA A 40 -8.39 1.49 30.56
C ALA A 40 -8.60 1.40 29.04
N TRP A 41 -7.73 2.07 28.30
CA TRP A 41 -7.75 1.99 26.84
C TRP A 41 -7.12 0.66 26.40
N ASN A 42 -7.93 -0.19 25.79
CA ASN A 42 -7.52 -1.52 25.30
C ASN A 42 -7.05 -1.50 23.83
N GLY A 43 -6.77 -0.31 23.28
CA GLY A 43 -6.43 -0.17 21.88
C GLY A 43 -7.67 -0.23 20.97
N VAL A 44 -7.42 -0.12 19.69
CA VAL A 44 -8.43 -0.32 18.63
C VAL A 44 -7.83 -1.29 17.63
N ALA A 45 -8.62 -2.26 17.17
CA ALA A 45 -8.15 -3.17 16.13
C ALA A 45 -7.68 -2.37 14.89
N ALA A 46 -6.44 -2.58 14.50
CA ALA A 46 -5.82 -1.86 13.38
C ALA A 46 -6.59 -2.11 12.06
N SER A 47 -7.20 -3.30 11.91
CA SER A 47 -8.08 -3.65 10.79
C SER A 47 -9.29 -2.73 10.68
N ASP A 48 -9.98 -2.48 11.81
CA ASP A 48 -11.22 -1.69 11.84
C ASP A 48 -10.94 -0.21 11.54
N LEU A 49 -9.83 0.31 12.08
CA LEU A 49 -9.37 1.66 11.78
C LEU A 49 -8.89 1.80 10.33
N SER A 50 -8.20 0.80 9.81
CA SER A 50 -7.76 0.78 8.40
C SER A 50 -8.95 0.84 7.45
N ALA A 51 -9.97 0.02 7.68
CA ALA A 51 -11.21 0.02 6.89
C ALA A 51 -11.96 1.35 6.98
N LEU A 52 -12.03 1.95 8.18
CA LEU A 52 -12.64 3.27 8.37
C LEU A 52 -11.87 4.37 7.64
N PHE A 53 -10.54 4.39 7.76
CA PHE A 53 -9.68 5.40 7.11
C PHE A 53 -9.70 5.26 5.58
N GLU A 54 -9.86 4.05 5.07
CA GLU A 54 -10.04 3.81 3.65
C GLU A 54 -11.38 4.37 3.15
N LYS A 55 -12.46 4.10 3.85
CA LYS A 55 -13.80 4.64 3.55
C LYS A 55 -13.85 6.17 3.61
N LEU A 56 -13.06 6.79 4.49
CA LEU A 56 -12.96 8.24 4.67
C LEU A 56 -11.83 8.87 3.84
N GLU A 57 -11.07 8.09 3.08
CA GLU A 57 -9.92 8.51 2.27
C GLU A 57 -8.81 9.21 3.09
N PHE A 58 -8.63 8.83 4.36
CA PHE A 58 -7.63 9.40 5.27
C PHE A 58 -6.25 8.75 5.09
N ARG A 59 -5.55 9.07 4.00
CA ARG A 59 -4.25 8.47 3.63
C ARG A 59 -3.18 8.67 4.71
N THR A 60 -2.97 9.89 5.16
CA THR A 60 -1.94 10.22 6.17
C THR A 60 -2.17 9.53 7.52
N LEU A 61 -3.42 9.29 7.90
CA LEU A 61 -3.76 8.58 9.13
C LEU A 61 -3.51 7.08 9.01
N LYS A 62 -3.70 6.52 7.82
CA LYS A 62 -3.38 5.11 7.51
C LYS A 62 -1.89 4.82 7.70
N ASP A 63 -1.01 5.71 7.23
CA ASP A 63 0.44 5.59 7.42
C ASP A 63 0.85 5.68 8.90
N ARG A 64 0.21 6.59 9.65
CA ARG A 64 0.42 6.69 11.11
C ARG A 64 -0.07 5.45 11.85
N LEU A 65 -1.15 4.83 11.40
CA LEU A 65 -1.67 3.61 12.00
C LEU A 65 -0.67 2.46 11.81
N LYS A 66 -0.07 2.30 10.63
CA LYS A 66 1.00 1.32 10.38
C LYS A 66 2.17 1.51 11.36
N ALA A 67 2.58 2.76 11.60
CA ALA A 67 3.68 3.06 12.54
C ALA A 67 3.34 2.74 14.01
N ILE A 68 2.08 2.84 14.42
CA ILE A 68 1.62 2.53 15.79
C ILE A 68 1.44 1.01 15.94
N ALA A 69 0.90 0.33 14.95
CA ALA A 69 0.71 -1.12 14.95
C ALA A 69 2.03 -1.88 15.12
N VAL A 70 3.10 -1.43 14.47
CA VAL A 70 4.46 -1.99 14.64
C VAL A 70 4.96 -1.91 16.10
N THR A 71 4.47 -0.95 16.88
CA THR A 71 4.89 -0.78 18.29
C THR A 71 4.11 -1.72 19.24
N GLU A 72 2.89 -2.12 18.89
CA GLU A 72 2.04 -2.99 19.71
C GLU A 72 2.26 -4.49 19.41
N GLU A 73 2.73 -4.83 18.20
CA GLU A 73 3.02 -6.22 17.79
C GLU A 73 4.19 -6.86 18.55
N SER A 74 4.99 -6.10 19.29
CA SER A 74 6.06 -6.66 20.14
C SER A 74 5.55 -7.53 21.30
N SER A 75 4.27 -7.51 21.61
CA SER A 75 3.68 -8.33 22.69
C SER A 75 2.70 -9.42 22.22
N SER A 76 2.29 -9.41 20.94
CA SER A 76 1.32 -10.36 20.37
C SER A 76 1.81 -11.10 19.11
N ALA A 77 3.11 -11.03 18.83
CA ALA A 77 3.74 -11.42 17.55
C ALA A 77 3.74 -12.93 17.22
N LYS A 78 3.02 -13.79 17.94
CA LYS A 78 3.03 -15.25 17.63
C LYS A 78 1.90 -15.76 16.76
N SER A 79 0.84 -14.98 16.50
CA SER A 79 -0.30 -15.45 15.70
C SER A 79 -0.42 -14.77 14.32
N VAL A 80 0.16 -13.59 14.12
CA VAL A 80 0.06 -12.84 12.85
C VAL A 80 1.23 -13.15 11.91
N GLU A 81 2.42 -13.50 12.44
CA GLU A 81 3.54 -14.01 11.62
C GLU A 81 3.19 -15.32 10.91
N ALA A 82 2.31 -16.14 11.48
CA ALA A 82 1.87 -17.38 10.84
C ALA A 82 0.90 -17.18 9.66
N GLU A 83 0.12 -16.08 9.65
CA GLU A 83 -0.77 -15.76 8.52
C GLU A 83 -0.05 -14.95 7.44
N LEU A 84 0.88 -14.06 7.80
CA LEU A 84 1.71 -13.32 6.84
C LEU A 84 2.76 -14.22 6.16
N SER A 85 3.24 -15.26 6.85
CA SER A 85 4.19 -16.22 6.26
C SER A 85 3.56 -17.20 5.27
N LEU A 86 2.21 -17.31 5.23
CA LEU A 86 1.51 -18.13 4.24
C LEU A 86 1.53 -17.49 2.83
N PHE A 87 1.85 -16.21 2.71
CA PHE A 87 1.95 -15.50 1.43
C PHE A 87 3.37 -15.07 1.04
N ALA A 88 4.36 -15.19 1.93
CA ALA A 88 5.75 -15.29 1.56
C ALA A 88 6.01 -16.74 1.06
N ALA A 89 5.25 -17.17 0.05
CA ALA A 89 5.58 -18.39 -0.67
C ALA A 89 7.03 -18.24 -1.13
N ASP A 90 7.88 -19.23 -0.83
CA ASP A 90 9.23 -19.30 -1.37
C ASP A 90 9.14 -19.13 -2.88
N ILE A 91 9.49 -17.93 -3.36
CA ILE A 91 9.54 -17.67 -4.79
C ILE A 91 10.73 -18.47 -5.32
N ASP A 92 10.46 -19.39 -6.23
CA ASP A 92 11.52 -20.05 -6.99
C ASP A 92 12.19 -18.98 -7.86
N SER A 93 13.36 -18.56 -7.42
CA SER A 93 14.07 -17.44 -8.03
C SER A 93 15.49 -17.80 -8.40
N SER A 94 15.94 -17.25 -9.52
CA SER A 94 17.32 -17.39 -9.98
C SER A 94 17.76 -16.16 -10.77
N VAL A 95 19.07 -15.95 -10.83
CA VAL A 95 19.66 -14.94 -11.70
C VAL A 95 19.98 -15.59 -13.03
N LEU A 96 19.43 -15.05 -14.11
CA LEU A 96 19.59 -15.58 -15.46
C LEU A 96 20.22 -14.55 -16.41
N THR A 97 20.85 -15.05 -17.47
CA THR A 97 21.27 -14.22 -18.61
C THR A 97 20.10 -13.92 -19.53
N PRO A 98 20.17 -12.87 -20.39
CA PRO A 98 19.14 -12.59 -21.40
C PRO A 98 18.85 -13.76 -22.34
N ALA A 99 19.81 -14.60 -22.64
CA ALA A 99 19.62 -15.79 -23.47
C ALA A 99 18.82 -16.88 -22.72
N GLN A 100 19.18 -17.16 -21.47
CA GLN A 100 18.49 -18.19 -20.67
C GLN A 100 17.03 -17.82 -20.39
N ILE A 101 16.74 -16.56 -20.08
CA ILE A 101 15.34 -16.16 -19.87
C ILE A 101 14.57 -16.21 -21.20
N SER A 102 15.19 -15.91 -22.34
CA SER A 102 14.56 -16.03 -23.66
C SER A 102 14.14 -17.47 -23.95
N GLU A 103 14.97 -18.45 -23.63
CA GLU A 103 14.65 -19.89 -23.76
C GLU A 103 13.48 -20.30 -22.87
N LYS A 104 13.47 -19.85 -21.61
CA LYS A 104 12.36 -20.12 -20.70
C LYS A 104 11.04 -19.52 -21.20
N ILE A 105 11.07 -18.27 -21.65
CA ILE A 105 9.89 -17.59 -22.23
C ILE A 105 9.38 -18.32 -23.47
N ALA A 106 10.26 -18.78 -24.35
CA ALA A 106 9.89 -19.54 -25.54
C ALA A 106 9.18 -20.87 -25.21
N ALA A 107 9.54 -21.49 -24.09
CA ALA A 107 8.90 -22.72 -23.59
C ALA A 107 7.60 -22.45 -22.81
N HIS A 108 7.39 -21.22 -22.33
CA HIS A 108 6.24 -20.81 -21.53
C HIS A 108 5.00 -20.55 -22.42
N LYS A 109 3.82 -20.95 -21.94
CA LYS A 109 2.57 -20.82 -22.73
C LYS A 109 1.62 -19.76 -22.20
N GLY A 110 1.97 -19.05 -21.13
CA GLY A 110 1.11 -18.05 -20.51
C GLY A 110 1.65 -16.63 -20.64
N PRO A 111 0.93 -15.65 -20.10
CA PRO A 111 1.47 -14.30 -19.97
C PRO A 111 2.66 -14.32 -18.99
N ILE A 112 3.62 -13.45 -19.24
CA ILE A 112 4.74 -13.21 -18.31
C ILE A 112 4.54 -11.86 -17.63
N ALA A 113 5.04 -11.72 -16.40
CA ALA A 113 4.99 -10.45 -15.69
C ALA A 113 6.38 -9.82 -15.60
N LEU A 114 6.46 -8.49 -15.75
CA LEU A 114 7.69 -7.73 -15.83
C LEU A 114 7.75 -6.66 -14.74
N ALA A 115 8.78 -6.74 -13.88
CA ALA A 115 9.23 -5.64 -13.04
C ALA A 115 10.59 -5.16 -13.53
N PHE A 116 10.84 -3.85 -13.51
CA PHE A 116 12.05 -3.28 -14.07
C PHE A 116 12.51 -2.05 -13.31
N GLU A 117 13.81 -1.82 -13.36
CA GLU A 117 14.46 -0.64 -12.80
C GLU A 117 15.07 0.19 -13.92
N ILE A 118 14.67 1.45 -14.00
CA ILE A 118 15.14 2.42 -14.98
C ILE A 118 15.93 3.50 -14.25
N ASN A 119 17.19 3.71 -14.67
CA ASN A 119 18.06 4.76 -14.17
C ASN A 119 18.46 5.68 -15.32
N GLU A 120 18.35 6.99 -15.13
CA GLU A 120 18.75 7.99 -16.12
C GLU A 120 18.22 7.73 -17.54
N ASN A 121 16.96 7.26 -17.66
CA ASN A 121 16.30 6.94 -18.92
C ASN A 121 16.87 5.70 -19.65
N SER A 122 17.55 4.81 -18.96
CA SER A 122 18.00 3.51 -19.45
C SER A 122 17.56 2.38 -18.53
N LEU A 123 17.28 1.20 -19.10
CA LEU A 123 17.00 0.00 -18.33
C LEU A 123 18.29 -0.42 -17.61
N HIS A 124 18.21 -0.65 -16.31
CA HIS A 124 19.36 -1.11 -15.53
C HIS A 124 19.31 -2.63 -15.30
N ARG A 125 18.18 -3.12 -14.85
CA ARG A 125 17.90 -4.54 -14.59
C ARG A 125 16.40 -4.78 -14.60
N TYR A 126 16.02 -6.04 -14.72
CA TYR A 126 14.60 -6.41 -14.73
C TYR A 126 14.39 -7.81 -14.15
N ALA A 127 13.18 -8.07 -13.69
CA ALA A 127 12.72 -9.39 -13.30
C ALA A 127 11.59 -9.83 -14.22
N VAL A 128 11.60 -11.11 -14.57
CA VAL A 128 10.53 -11.78 -15.34
C VAL A 128 9.93 -12.85 -14.47
N ALA A 129 8.66 -12.77 -14.17
CA ALA A 129 7.92 -13.84 -13.52
C ALA A 129 7.13 -14.64 -14.57
N LEU A 130 7.22 -15.94 -14.48
CA LEU A 130 6.48 -16.90 -15.30
C LEU A 130 5.19 -17.36 -14.59
N SER A 131 5.14 -17.18 -13.29
CA SER A 131 3.95 -17.41 -12.45
C SER A 131 4.00 -16.52 -11.19
N ALA A 132 2.98 -16.64 -10.34
CA ALA A 132 2.98 -15.95 -9.05
C ALA A 132 4.04 -16.46 -8.06
N GLN A 133 4.70 -17.61 -8.34
CA GLN A 133 5.71 -18.23 -7.49
C GLN A 133 7.06 -18.45 -8.18
N GLU A 134 7.19 -18.15 -9.46
CA GLU A 134 8.46 -18.29 -10.20
C GLU A 134 8.86 -16.98 -10.85
N ALA A 135 10.03 -16.44 -10.48
CA ALA A 135 10.57 -15.21 -11.05
C ALA A 135 12.09 -15.29 -11.21
N HIS A 136 12.61 -14.65 -12.22
CA HIS A 136 14.02 -14.63 -12.55
C HIS A 136 14.53 -13.20 -12.70
N LEU A 137 15.68 -12.91 -12.09
CA LEU A 137 16.34 -11.60 -12.17
C LEU A 137 17.36 -11.58 -13.30
N ILE A 138 17.39 -10.49 -14.04
CA ILE A 138 18.33 -10.28 -15.13
C ILE A 138 19.08 -8.95 -14.93
N HIS A 139 20.39 -9.04 -14.74
CA HIS A 139 21.28 -7.88 -14.63
C HIS A 139 21.76 -7.47 -16.04
N SER A 140 20.86 -6.86 -16.81
CA SER A 140 21.16 -6.40 -18.16
C SER A 140 20.23 -5.26 -18.58
N ALA A 141 20.75 -4.33 -19.35
CA ALA A 141 19.96 -3.33 -20.06
C ALA A 141 19.33 -3.90 -21.35
N GLU A 142 19.83 -5.04 -21.83
CA GLU A 142 19.34 -5.68 -23.05
C GLU A 142 18.27 -6.71 -22.71
N MET A 143 17.19 -6.66 -23.47
CA MET A 143 16.11 -7.64 -23.45
C MET A 143 16.19 -8.50 -24.71
N GLY A 144 15.72 -9.74 -24.63
CA GLY A 144 15.64 -10.62 -25.80
C GLY A 144 14.58 -10.16 -26.81
N SER A 145 14.55 -10.79 -27.98
CA SER A 145 13.57 -10.51 -29.04
C SER A 145 12.10 -10.65 -28.58
N TRP A 146 11.85 -11.44 -27.53
CA TRP A 146 10.55 -11.58 -26.92
C TRP A 146 9.99 -10.24 -26.40
N ALA A 147 10.83 -9.27 -26.08
CA ALA A 147 10.40 -7.97 -25.57
C ALA A 147 9.59 -7.19 -26.63
N VAL A 148 10.02 -7.24 -27.87
CA VAL A 148 9.37 -6.56 -29.01
C VAL A 148 8.38 -7.46 -29.76
N ASP A 149 8.26 -8.72 -29.37
CA ASP A 149 7.29 -9.66 -29.95
C ASP A 149 5.90 -9.43 -29.33
N SER A 150 4.94 -9.02 -30.15
CA SER A 150 3.56 -8.82 -29.73
C SER A 150 2.81 -10.12 -29.41
N ALA A 151 3.29 -11.28 -29.86
CA ALA A 151 2.69 -12.57 -29.55
C ALA A 151 2.99 -13.02 -28.10
N VAL A 152 4.08 -12.54 -27.51
CA VAL A 152 4.40 -12.79 -26.10
C VAL A 152 3.61 -11.81 -25.24
N GLN A 153 2.59 -12.33 -24.55
CA GLN A 153 1.74 -11.53 -23.67
C GLN A 153 2.48 -11.11 -22.40
N LYS A 154 2.41 -9.84 -22.06
CA LYS A 154 3.12 -9.25 -20.93
C LYS A 154 2.18 -8.49 -20.00
N ILE A 155 2.41 -8.66 -18.72
CA ILE A 155 1.82 -7.88 -17.62
C ILE A 155 2.91 -6.99 -17.08
N ALA A 156 2.64 -5.71 -16.84
CA ALA A 156 3.63 -4.80 -16.29
C ALA A 156 2.95 -3.73 -15.41
N HIS A 157 3.77 -3.00 -14.68
CA HIS A 157 3.37 -1.78 -13.99
C HIS A 157 4.13 -0.60 -14.61
N GLY A 158 3.39 0.36 -15.21
CA GLY A 158 4.01 1.51 -15.87
C GLY A 158 4.80 1.15 -17.13
N ALA A 159 4.30 0.23 -17.92
CA ALA A 159 4.95 -0.29 -19.16
C ALA A 159 5.36 0.80 -20.16
N LYS A 160 4.71 1.96 -20.15
CA LYS A 160 4.97 3.09 -21.05
C LYS A 160 6.44 3.52 -21.04
N SER A 161 7.08 3.53 -19.87
CA SER A 161 8.49 3.90 -19.73
C SER A 161 9.39 2.93 -20.46
N LEU A 162 9.17 1.62 -20.26
CA LEU A 162 9.95 0.55 -20.89
C LEU A 162 9.67 0.46 -22.39
N ALA A 163 8.42 0.67 -22.81
CA ALA A 163 8.06 0.72 -24.23
C ALA A 163 8.81 1.84 -24.98
N ARG A 164 9.01 2.98 -24.34
CA ARG A 164 9.74 4.12 -24.93
C ARG A 164 11.24 3.85 -25.04
N ILE A 165 11.83 3.14 -24.08
CA ILE A 165 13.28 2.89 -24.01
C ILE A 165 13.67 1.67 -24.83
N ASN A 166 12.97 0.56 -24.67
CA ASN A 166 13.32 -0.75 -25.25
C ASN A 166 12.34 -1.22 -26.33
N GLY A 167 11.31 -0.42 -26.68
CA GLY A 167 10.33 -0.80 -27.70
C GLY A 167 9.40 -1.94 -27.27
N LEU A 168 9.13 -2.11 -25.96
CA LEU A 168 8.29 -3.19 -25.44
C LEU A 168 6.94 -3.25 -26.15
N GLN A 169 6.56 -4.44 -26.62
CA GLN A 169 5.28 -4.74 -27.24
C GLN A 169 4.58 -5.92 -26.56
N GLY A 170 3.33 -6.19 -26.94
CA GLY A 170 2.56 -7.31 -26.39
C GLY A 170 2.15 -7.13 -24.93
N VAL A 171 2.10 -5.91 -24.41
CA VAL A 171 1.56 -5.62 -23.08
C VAL A 171 0.05 -5.78 -23.14
N VAL A 172 -0.47 -6.82 -22.50
CA VAL A 172 -1.91 -7.11 -22.46
C VAL A 172 -2.56 -6.53 -21.21
N PHE A 173 -1.77 -6.23 -20.17
CA PHE A 173 -2.26 -5.63 -18.94
C PHE A 173 -1.19 -4.74 -18.30
N ASP A 174 -1.54 -3.48 -18.06
CA ASP A 174 -0.72 -2.55 -17.30
C ASP A 174 -1.47 -2.17 -16.02
N THR A 175 -0.90 -2.56 -14.86
CA THR A 175 -1.56 -2.38 -13.56
C THR A 175 -1.68 -0.92 -13.16
N GLU A 176 -0.79 -0.02 -13.63
CA GLU A 176 -0.89 1.42 -13.40
C GLU A 176 -2.09 2.00 -14.16
N LEU A 177 -2.24 1.64 -15.44
CA LEU A 177 -3.38 2.08 -16.24
C LEU A 177 -4.70 1.48 -15.75
N ALA A 178 -4.72 0.21 -15.38
CA ALA A 178 -5.89 -0.45 -14.83
C ALA A 178 -6.36 0.25 -13.54
N ALA A 179 -5.44 0.53 -12.62
CA ALA A 179 -5.74 1.24 -11.39
C ALA A 179 -6.26 2.67 -11.64
N TYR A 180 -5.69 3.37 -12.63
CA TYR A 180 -6.19 4.68 -13.05
C TYR A 180 -7.62 4.62 -13.59
N LEU A 181 -7.96 3.61 -14.38
CA LEU A 181 -9.32 3.42 -14.90
C LEU A 181 -10.32 3.10 -13.78
N VAL A 182 -9.91 2.30 -12.81
CA VAL A 182 -10.73 2.00 -11.63
C VAL A 182 -10.94 3.22 -10.74
N ASN A 183 -9.91 4.05 -10.54
CA ASN A 183 -9.98 5.22 -9.69
C ASN A 183 -9.19 6.42 -10.28
N PRO A 184 -9.79 7.18 -11.22
CA PRO A 184 -9.10 8.27 -11.91
C PRO A 184 -8.76 9.48 -11.02
N GLY A 185 -9.30 9.56 -9.81
CA GLY A 185 -9.02 10.64 -8.86
C GLY A 185 -7.68 10.52 -8.13
N THR A 186 -7.00 9.38 -8.23
CA THR A 186 -5.70 9.16 -7.59
C THR A 186 -4.56 9.43 -8.57
N ARG A 187 -3.59 10.27 -8.16
CA ARG A 187 -2.33 10.47 -8.92
C ARG A 187 -1.52 9.17 -8.88
N ALA A 188 -0.46 9.11 -9.72
CA ALA A 188 0.42 7.96 -9.89
C ALA A 188 0.50 7.07 -8.65
N GLN A 189 0.09 5.83 -8.80
CA GLN A 189 -0.03 4.89 -7.70
C GLN A 189 1.23 4.02 -7.73
N GLU A 190 1.99 4.06 -6.67
CA GLU A 190 3.10 3.14 -6.45
C GLU A 190 2.56 1.70 -6.42
N LEU A 191 3.38 0.75 -6.87
CA LEU A 191 2.98 -0.67 -6.88
C LEU A 191 2.54 -1.16 -5.49
N GLN A 192 3.21 -0.69 -4.42
CA GLN A 192 2.86 -1.03 -3.04
C GLN A 192 1.44 -0.54 -2.68
N ASP A 193 1.06 0.68 -3.10
CA ASP A 193 -0.29 1.20 -2.84
C ASP A 193 -1.38 0.36 -3.53
N LEU A 194 -1.06 -0.17 -4.72
CA LEU A 194 -1.97 -1.05 -5.45
C LEU A 194 -2.10 -2.41 -4.76
N LEU A 195 -0.98 -2.96 -4.27
CA LEU A 195 -0.97 -4.23 -3.53
C LEU A 195 -1.73 -4.13 -2.21
N ASP A 196 -1.55 -3.05 -1.47
CA ASP A 196 -2.28 -2.79 -0.22
C ASP A 196 -3.80 -2.74 -0.44
N ARG A 197 -4.24 -2.34 -1.65
CA ARG A 197 -5.65 -2.15 -1.98
C ARG A 197 -6.28 -3.34 -2.72
N TRP A 198 -5.55 -3.93 -3.65
CA TRP A 198 -6.04 -4.97 -4.56
C TRP A 198 -5.17 -6.22 -4.63
N GLY A 199 -4.06 -6.27 -3.89
CA GLY A 199 -3.06 -7.33 -4.00
C GLY A 199 -3.45 -8.67 -3.37
N SER A 200 -4.65 -8.80 -2.78
CA SER A 200 -5.13 -10.06 -2.17
C SER A 200 -4.12 -10.69 -1.19
N GLY A 201 -3.40 -9.85 -0.43
CA GLY A 201 -2.39 -10.29 0.53
C GLY A 201 -0.97 -10.48 -0.04
N ALA A 202 -0.73 -10.18 -1.31
CA ALA A 202 0.62 -10.19 -1.87
C ALA A 202 1.45 -9.06 -1.22
N VAL A 203 2.66 -9.40 -0.75
CA VAL A 203 3.57 -8.48 -0.05
C VAL A 203 4.88 -8.40 -0.82
N LEU A 204 5.45 -7.19 -0.93
CA LEU A 204 6.78 -7.01 -1.50
C LEU A 204 7.85 -7.29 -0.44
N ASP A 205 8.84 -8.10 -0.80
CA ASP A 205 10.04 -8.24 0.00
C ASP A 205 10.99 -7.06 -0.30
N THR A 206 11.10 -6.16 0.65
CA THR A 206 11.95 -4.97 0.56
C THR A 206 13.32 -5.15 1.19
N SER A 207 13.72 -6.38 1.51
CA SER A 207 15.02 -6.70 2.13
C SER A 207 16.20 -6.31 1.22
N SER A 208 16.02 -6.38 -0.08
CA SER A 208 16.96 -5.88 -1.09
C SER A 208 16.21 -5.39 -2.33
N ALA A 209 16.86 -4.53 -3.13
CA ALA A 209 16.29 -4.06 -4.38
C ALA A 209 16.05 -5.22 -5.40
N GLU A 210 16.80 -6.29 -5.30
CA GLU A 210 16.64 -7.49 -6.14
C GLU A 210 15.42 -8.30 -5.72
N GLN A 211 15.23 -8.51 -4.41
CA GLN A 211 14.05 -9.17 -3.88
C GLN A 211 12.78 -8.35 -4.15
N THR A 212 12.88 -7.03 -4.05
CA THR A 212 11.77 -6.14 -4.41
C THR A 212 11.35 -6.32 -5.88
N LEU A 213 12.32 -6.44 -6.81
CA LEU A 213 11.98 -6.69 -8.23
C LEU A 213 11.35 -8.07 -8.46
N LEU A 214 11.90 -9.11 -7.85
CA LEU A 214 11.37 -10.48 -7.97
C LEU A 214 9.94 -10.58 -7.43
N THR A 215 9.73 -10.09 -6.21
CA THR A 215 8.41 -10.10 -5.58
C THR A 215 7.42 -9.18 -6.30
N SER A 216 7.88 -8.04 -6.84
CA SER A 216 7.06 -7.15 -7.68
C SER A 216 6.57 -7.88 -8.93
N ALA A 217 7.45 -8.58 -9.65
CA ALA A 217 7.06 -9.31 -10.86
C ALA A 217 6.00 -10.37 -10.55
N CYS A 218 6.18 -11.17 -9.49
CA CYS A 218 5.20 -12.17 -9.07
C CYS A 218 3.85 -11.55 -8.65
N ALA A 219 3.89 -10.44 -7.93
CA ALA A 219 2.70 -9.76 -7.41
C ALA A 219 1.80 -9.17 -8.53
N LEU A 220 2.35 -8.91 -9.71
CA LEU A 220 1.56 -8.40 -10.85
C LEU A 220 0.46 -9.38 -11.30
N PHE A 221 0.64 -10.68 -11.11
CA PHE A 221 -0.41 -11.67 -11.42
C PHE A 221 -1.64 -11.51 -10.49
N ALA A 222 -1.41 -11.28 -9.20
CA ALA A 222 -2.50 -11.02 -8.25
C ALA A 222 -3.23 -9.72 -8.59
N LEU A 223 -2.48 -8.65 -8.91
CA LEU A 223 -3.07 -7.38 -9.33
C LEU A 223 -3.83 -7.47 -10.65
N GLN A 224 -3.33 -8.22 -11.63
CA GLN A 224 -4.05 -8.46 -12.87
C GLN A 224 -5.40 -9.11 -12.61
N SER A 225 -5.45 -10.14 -11.77
CA SER A 225 -6.69 -10.83 -11.43
C SER A 225 -7.69 -9.90 -10.75
N SER A 226 -7.26 -9.20 -9.70
CA SER A 226 -8.14 -8.36 -8.90
C SER A 226 -8.61 -7.11 -9.65
N LEU A 227 -7.69 -6.39 -10.31
CA LEU A 227 -8.03 -5.20 -11.10
C LEU A 227 -8.82 -5.54 -12.36
N GLY A 228 -8.54 -6.70 -12.98
CA GLY A 228 -9.30 -7.20 -14.12
C GLY A 228 -10.76 -7.44 -13.75
N HIS A 229 -11.01 -8.13 -12.64
CA HIS A 229 -12.35 -8.35 -12.10
C HIS A 229 -13.07 -7.02 -11.78
N GLU A 230 -12.36 -6.06 -11.18
CA GLU A 230 -12.92 -4.75 -10.84
C GLU A 230 -13.30 -3.96 -12.11
N LEU A 231 -12.48 -4.01 -13.15
CA LEU A 231 -12.78 -3.37 -14.45
C LEU A 231 -13.99 -4.01 -15.13
N GLU A 232 -14.07 -5.33 -15.15
CA GLU A 232 -15.22 -6.06 -15.71
C GLU A 232 -16.52 -5.76 -14.97
N SER A 233 -16.44 -5.59 -13.64
CA SER A 233 -17.62 -5.27 -12.82
C SER A 233 -18.20 -3.89 -13.07
N ARG A 234 -17.39 -2.97 -13.60
CA ARG A 234 -17.77 -1.58 -13.88
C ARG A 234 -18.22 -1.34 -15.32
N GLY A 235 -18.09 -2.30 -16.20
CA GLY A 235 -18.55 -2.28 -17.59
C GLY A 235 -17.53 -1.66 -18.52
#